data_3f7015651455afa03a09243db5d65e92
#
_entry.id   3f7015651455afa03a09243db5d65e92
#
_cell.length_a   1.000
_cell.length_b   1.000
_cell.length_c   1.000
_cell.angle_alpha   90.00
_cell.angle_beta   90.00
_cell.angle_gamma   90.00
#
_symmetry.space_group_name_H-M   'P 1'
#
loop_
_entity.id
_entity.type
_entity.pdbx_description
1 polymer ?
#
loop_
_entity_poly.entity_id
_entity_poly.type
_entity_poly.pdbx_seq_one_letter_code
_entity_poly.pdbx_strand_id
1 'polypeptide(L)'
;MEPSMLVDNLYVIAVVIGGIGLFMFSRLKFIPSWIRAPFGIILLLVALVAGGLGYELSAYGHPDNNLVIGRVEFTEIDVQEYVAMVHLEHATQHYELKGDQWQIDARVLSWKGIFSPAASFRFNRIGGRYLDIEDETSRSRSVYDFNQARSYVDVWQIVKSSTLLQDWVSADQGSSVFMPMADRALYSISLGQHGLIARAENAEARQAILNWQ
;
A
#
# COMPACT_ATOMS: atom_id res chain seq x y z
N MET A 1 1.66 19.09 -6.61
CA MET A 1 2.05 19.03 -5.19
C MET A 1 2.63 17.66 -4.98
N GLU A 2 3.90 17.54 -4.60
CA GLU A 2 4.47 16.22 -4.34
C GLU A 2 3.74 15.59 -3.17
N PRO A 3 3.44 14.32 -3.24
CA PRO A 3 2.64 13.64 -2.21
C PRO A 3 3.37 13.45 -0.89
N SER A 4 4.71 13.47 -0.90
CA SER A 4 5.53 13.63 0.31
C SER A 4 5.14 14.88 1.10
N MET A 5 4.86 15.99 0.39
CA MET A 5 4.39 17.23 1.01
C MET A 5 3.07 17.06 1.77
N LEU A 6 2.17 16.17 1.33
CA LEU A 6 0.90 15.96 2.03
C LEU A 6 1.12 15.24 3.36
N VAL A 7 1.97 14.22 3.38
CA VAL A 7 2.35 13.50 4.59
C VAL A 7 3.09 14.43 5.55
N ASP A 8 4.07 15.18 5.04
CA ASP A 8 4.83 16.15 5.84
C ASP A 8 3.93 17.23 6.43
N ASN A 9 2.98 17.77 5.62
CA ASN A 9 2.01 18.73 6.10
C ASN A 9 1.11 18.17 7.21
N LEU A 10 0.69 16.89 7.12
CA LEU A 10 -0.11 16.25 8.17
C LEU A 10 0.68 16.13 9.47
N TYR A 11 1.97 15.80 9.41
CA TYR A 11 2.82 15.78 10.60
C TYR A 11 3.02 17.17 11.19
N VAL A 12 3.28 18.18 10.36
CA VAL A 12 3.39 19.57 10.81
C VAL A 12 2.09 20.04 11.48
N ILE A 13 0.94 19.77 10.87
CA ILE A 13 -0.38 20.09 11.43
C ILE A 13 -0.58 19.37 12.78
N ALA A 14 -0.25 18.08 12.86
CA ALA A 14 -0.36 17.31 14.09
C ALA A 14 0.50 17.91 15.22
N VAL A 15 1.75 18.27 14.92
CA VAL A 15 2.68 18.88 15.90
C VAL A 15 2.18 20.26 16.34
N VAL A 16 1.75 21.11 15.42
CA VAL A 16 1.26 22.47 15.73
C VAL A 16 -0.01 22.42 16.54
N ILE A 17 -1.02 21.66 16.10
CA ILE A 17 -2.31 21.54 16.81
C ILE A 17 -2.11 20.86 18.16
N GLY A 18 -1.27 19.81 18.23
CA GLY A 18 -0.94 19.13 19.47
C GLY A 18 -0.24 20.06 20.47
N GLY A 19 0.72 20.86 19.97
CA GLY A 19 1.41 21.89 20.77
C GLY A 19 0.46 22.95 21.32
N ILE A 20 -0.46 23.45 20.48
CA ILE A 20 -1.50 24.40 20.92
C ILE A 20 -2.42 23.74 21.98
N GLY A 21 -2.86 22.51 21.75
CA GLY A 21 -3.68 21.77 22.71
C GLY A 21 -3.00 21.61 24.07
N LEU A 22 -1.72 21.22 24.06
CA LEU A 22 -0.92 21.07 25.27
C LEU A 22 -0.69 22.40 25.98
N PHE A 23 -0.42 23.46 25.21
CA PHE A 23 -0.25 24.81 25.74
C PHE A 23 -1.55 25.33 26.37
N MET A 24 -2.67 25.15 25.74
CA MET A 24 -3.99 25.49 26.31
C MET A 24 -4.24 24.73 27.60
N PHE A 25 -3.90 23.45 27.64
CA PHE A 25 -4.09 22.63 28.84
C PHE A 25 -3.22 23.10 30.02
N SER A 26 -1.95 23.47 29.77
CA SER A 26 -0.96 23.70 30.81
C SER A 26 -0.77 25.16 31.23
N ARG A 27 -0.92 26.14 30.32
CA ARG A 27 -0.44 27.51 30.52
C ARG A 27 -1.49 28.60 30.55
N LEU A 28 -2.65 28.45 29.92
CA LEU A 28 -3.67 29.50 29.83
C LEU A 28 -4.51 29.59 31.10
N LYS A 29 -3.95 30.22 32.14
CA LYS A 29 -4.66 30.41 33.45
C LYS A 29 -5.82 31.43 33.39
N PHE A 30 -5.88 32.26 32.34
CA PHE A 30 -6.92 33.26 32.15
C PHE A 30 -8.28 32.69 31.66
N ILE A 31 -8.26 31.45 31.12
CA ILE A 31 -9.50 30.80 30.68
C ILE A 31 -9.96 29.81 31.76
N PRO A 32 -11.25 29.80 32.12
CA PRO A 32 -11.78 28.84 33.08
C PRO A 32 -11.47 27.40 32.69
N SER A 33 -11.12 26.58 33.68
CA SER A 33 -10.67 25.17 33.43
C SER A 33 -11.73 24.32 32.75
N TRP A 34 -13.01 24.59 32.97
CA TRP A 34 -14.14 23.85 32.37
C TRP A 34 -14.30 24.11 30.87
N ILE A 35 -13.78 25.21 30.33
CA ILE A 35 -13.71 25.48 28.88
C ILE A 35 -12.38 25.00 28.33
N ARG A 36 -11.28 25.33 29.00
CA ARG A 36 -9.90 25.07 28.55
C ARG A 36 -9.60 23.58 28.41
N ALA A 37 -10.02 22.78 29.40
CA ALA A 37 -9.71 21.35 29.39
C ALA A 37 -10.35 20.60 28.23
N PRO A 38 -11.65 20.71 27.94
CA PRO A 38 -12.25 20.00 26.80
C PRO A 38 -11.70 20.49 25.45
N PHE A 39 -11.44 21.79 25.27
CA PHE A 39 -10.83 22.29 24.04
C PHE A 39 -9.40 21.76 23.84
N GLY A 40 -8.58 21.73 24.90
CA GLY A 40 -7.23 21.16 24.84
C GLY A 40 -7.27 19.67 24.49
N ILE A 41 -8.21 18.90 25.05
CA ILE A 41 -8.40 17.48 24.74
C ILE A 41 -8.82 17.28 23.29
N ILE A 42 -9.77 18.08 22.78
CA ILE A 42 -10.22 18.00 21.39
C ILE A 42 -9.05 18.26 20.44
N LEU A 43 -8.22 19.28 20.68
CA LEU A 43 -7.05 19.57 19.85
C LEU A 43 -6.03 18.43 19.89
N LEU A 44 -5.80 17.82 21.05
CA LEU A 44 -4.92 16.65 21.16
C LEU A 44 -5.46 15.44 20.40
N LEU A 45 -6.77 15.20 20.44
CA LEU A 45 -7.42 14.14 19.66
C LEU A 45 -7.28 14.40 18.15
N VAL A 46 -7.51 15.65 17.71
CA VAL A 46 -7.32 16.03 16.29
C VAL A 46 -5.87 15.85 15.87
N ALA A 47 -4.91 16.22 16.69
CA ALA A 47 -3.49 16.03 16.44
C ALA A 47 -3.13 14.54 16.33
N LEU A 48 -3.68 13.71 17.19
CA LEU A 48 -3.46 12.25 17.18
C LEU A 48 -4.04 11.63 15.90
N VAL A 49 -5.24 12.05 15.49
CA VAL A 49 -5.85 11.59 14.23
C VAL A 49 -5.01 12.04 13.02
N ALA A 50 -4.60 13.30 12.98
CA ALA A 50 -3.77 13.82 11.88
C ALA A 50 -2.42 13.09 11.79
N GLY A 51 -1.77 12.84 12.93
CA GLY A 51 -0.52 12.08 12.99
C GLY A 51 -0.70 10.63 12.58
N GLY A 52 -1.78 9.98 13.00
CA GLY A 52 -2.14 8.62 12.60
C GLY A 52 -2.42 8.49 11.10
N LEU A 53 -3.14 9.45 10.52
CA LEU A 53 -3.36 9.52 9.07
C LEU A 53 -2.05 9.74 8.31
N GLY A 54 -1.18 10.64 8.79
CA GLY A 54 0.14 10.86 8.21
C GLY A 54 0.99 9.58 8.22
N TYR A 55 0.98 8.85 9.33
CA TYR A 55 1.68 7.57 9.46
C TYR A 55 1.15 6.50 8.48
N GLU A 56 -0.16 6.36 8.38
CA GLU A 56 -0.76 5.39 7.45
C GLU A 56 -0.50 5.78 5.99
N LEU A 57 -0.63 7.07 5.65
CA LEU A 57 -0.36 7.56 4.29
C LEU A 57 1.13 7.50 3.92
N SER A 58 2.05 7.53 4.88
CA SER A 58 3.49 7.35 4.62
C SER A 58 3.84 5.96 4.07
N ALA A 59 2.96 4.97 4.27
CA ALA A 59 3.12 3.63 3.70
C ALA A 59 2.71 3.54 2.21
N TYR A 60 2.13 4.62 1.67
CA TYR A 60 1.76 4.69 0.26
C TYR A 60 2.89 5.32 -0.55
N GLY A 61 3.37 4.59 -1.55
CA GLY A 61 4.32 5.08 -2.55
C GLY A 61 3.65 5.96 -3.61
N HIS A 62 4.44 6.65 -4.38
CA HIS A 62 3.99 7.53 -5.46
C HIS A 62 4.47 7.02 -6.79
N PRO A 63 3.65 7.12 -7.85
CA PRO A 63 4.08 6.75 -9.18
C PRO A 63 5.10 7.77 -9.68
N ASP A 64 6.37 7.43 -9.60
CA ASP A 64 7.37 8.07 -10.44
C ASP A 64 7.54 7.21 -11.69
N ASN A 65 7.43 7.84 -12.85
CA ASN A 65 7.37 7.14 -14.13
C ASN A 65 8.55 6.16 -14.28
N ASN A 66 8.26 4.85 -14.26
CA ASN A 66 9.19 3.73 -14.40
C ASN A 66 10.11 3.42 -13.20
N LEU A 67 9.91 3.97 -12.02
CA LEU A 67 10.66 3.53 -10.85
C LEU A 67 10.30 2.08 -10.51
N VAL A 68 11.32 1.23 -10.38
CA VAL A 68 11.15 -0.14 -9.87
C VAL A 68 10.84 -0.06 -8.38
N ILE A 69 9.62 -0.46 -8.01
CA ILE A 69 9.12 -0.41 -6.63
C ILE A 69 9.31 -1.72 -5.87
N GLY A 70 9.65 -2.79 -6.61
CA GLY A 70 9.96 -4.10 -6.03
C GLY A 70 10.49 -5.06 -7.08
N ARG A 71 11.14 -6.12 -6.60
CA ARG A 71 11.55 -7.27 -7.40
C ARG A 71 11.04 -8.54 -6.76
N VAL A 72 10.70 -9.51 -7.59
CA VAL A 72 10.26 -10.83 -7.13
C VAL A 72 11.13 -11.89 -7.80
N GLU A 73 11.77 -12.70 -6.97
CA GLU A 73 12.57 -13.85 -7.39
C GLU A 73 11.89 -15.13 -6.94
N PHE A 74 11.91 -16.15 -7.78
CA PHE A 74 11.27 -17.43 -7.51
C PHE A 74 12.31 -18.55 -7.37
N THR A 75 12.08 -19.42 -6.40
CA THR A 75 12.79 -20.70 -6.25
C THR A 75 11.76 -21.81 -6.21
N GLU A 76 11.84 -22.76 -7.13
CA GLU A 76 10.95 -23.91 -7.16
C GLU A 76 11.33 -24.88 -6.04
N ILE A 77 10.33 -25.31 -5.25
CA ILE A 77 10.50 -26.26 -4.15
C ILE A 77 9.81 -27.59 -4.44
N ASP A 78 8.73 -27.56 -5.22
CA ASP A 78 8.02 -28.72 -5.72
C ASP A 78 7.24 -28.33 -6.99
N VAL A 79 6.59 -29.30 -7.64
CA VAL A 79 5.76 -29.06 -8.84
C VAL A 79 4.66 -28.07 -8.51
N GLN A 80 4.67 -26.92 -9.21
CA GLN A 80 3.74 -25.81 -8.98
C GLN A 80 3.79 -25.24 -7.53
N GLU A 81 4.92 -25.41 -6.83
CA GLU A 81 5.15 -24.79 -5.53
C GLU A 81 6.48 -24.02 -5.54
N TYR A 82 6.42 -22.74 -5.19
CA TYR A 82 7.56 -21.81 -5.29
C TYR A 82 7.69 -21.00 -4.01
N VAL A 83 8.92 -20.69 -3.63
CA VAL A 83 9.20 -19.59 -2.69
C VAL A 83 9.42 -18.33 -3.49
N ALA A 84 8.54 -17.36 -3.31
CA ALA A 84 8.69 -16.01 -3.86
C ALA A 84 9.41 -15.11 -2.85
N MET A 85 10.58 -14.61 -3.22
CA MET A 85 11.34 -13.63 -2.46
C MET A 85 11.04 -12.24 -3.00
N VAL A 86 10.28 -11.46 -2.25
CA VAL A 86 9.85 -10.11 -2.65
C VAL A 86 10.77 -9.08 -2.01
N HIS A 87 11.57 -8.42 -2.84
CA HIS A 87 12.46 -7.35 -2.44
C HIS A 87 11.75 -6.00 -2.61
N LEU A 88 11.44 -5.36 -1.51
CA LEU A 88 10.92 -3.99 -1.44
C LEU A 88 12.04 -3.04 -1.00
N GLU A 89 11.83 -1.74 -1.12
CA GLU A 89 12.83 -0.72 -0.79
C GLU A 89 13.43 -0.88 0.63
N HIS A 90 12.62 -1.29 1.60
CA HIS A 90 13.02 -1.35 3.02
C HIS A 90 12.90 -2.75 3.64
N ALA A 91 12.47 -3.76 2.88
CA ALA A 91 12.25 -5.10 3.42
C ALA A 91 12.31 -6.17 2.34
N THR A 92 12.79 -7.35 2.70
CA THR A 92 12.63 -8.57 1.91
C THR A 92 11.65 -9.49 2.63
N GLN A 93 10.67 -10.00 1.92
CA GLN A 93 9.64 -10.90 2.44
C GLN A 93 9.61 -12.19 1.62
N HIS A 94 9.29 -13.31 2.27
CA HIS A 94 9.23 -14.63 1.66
C HIS A 94 7.81 -15.15 1.72
N TYR A 95 7.33 -15.71 0.60
CA TYR A 95 5.98 -16.27 0.47
C TYR A 95 6.03 -17.60 -0.26
N GLU A 96 5.35 -18.60 0.26
CA GLU A 96 5.17 -19.89 -0.42
C GLU A 96 3.96 -19.79 -1.34
N LEU A 97 4.19 -19.73 -2.64
CA LEU A 97 3.15 -19.62 -3.65
C LEU A 97 2.90 -20.95 -4.34
N LYS A 98 1.63 -21.27 -4.57
CA LYS A 98 1.16 -22.48 -5.26
C LYS A 98 0.47 -22.10 -6.55
N GLY A 99 0.79 -22.80 -7.63
CA GLY A 99 0.21 -22.61 -8.95
C GLY A 99 1.24 -22.36 -10.03
N ASP A 100 0.78 -21.91 -11.19
CA ASP A 100 1.58 -21.65 -12.39
C ASP A 100 1.95 -20.17 -12.53
N GLN A 101 1.15 -19.30 -11.92
CA GLN A 101 1.25 -17.86 -12.02
C GLN A 101 1.26 -17.21 -10.64
N TRP A 102 1.99 -16.12 -10.52
CA TRP A 102 1.89 -15.23 -9.39
C TRP A 102 1.07 -13.99 -9.74
N GLN A 103 0.43 -13.43 -8.75
CA GLN A 103 -0.36 -12.22 -8.84
C GLN A 103 0.02 -11.28 -7.71
N ILE A 104 0.22 -10.01 -8.03
CA ILE A 104 0.29 -8.93 -7.03
C ILE A 104 -0.81 -7.92 -7.32
N ASP A 105 -1.55 -7.55 -6.28
CA ASP A 105 -2.55 -6.50 -6.31
C ASP A 105 -2.05 -5.29 -5.52
N ALA A 106 -2.38 -4.09 -6.02
CA ALA A 106 -2.18 -2.84 -5.30
C ALA A 106 -3.51 -2.13 -5.02
N ARG A 107 -3.57 -1.43 -3.89
CA ARG A 107 -4.60 -0.45 -3.56
C ARG A 107 -4.14 0.92 -4.01
N VAL A 108 -5.04 1.68 -4.59
CA VAL A 108 -4.76 3.03 -5.07
C VAL A 108 -5.68 4.02 -4.36
N LEU A 109 -5.10 5.13 -3.91
CA LEU A 109 -5.81 6.29 -3.43
C LEU A 109 -5.58 7.42 -4.43
N SER A 110 -6.65 7.89 -5.05
CA SER A 110 -6.61 8.99 -6.03
C SER A 110 -7.36 10.19 -5.46
N TRP A 111 -6.66 11.33 -5.38
CA TRP A 111 -7.21 12.57 -4.87
C TRP A 111 -7.88 13.36 -5.98
N LYS A 112 -9.04 13.95 -5.69
CA LYS A 112 -9.81 14.75 -6.63
C LYS A 112 -9.68 16.25 -6.31
N GLY A 113 -9.66 17.10 -7.32
CA GLY A 113 -9.70 18.55 -7.16
C GLY A 113 -8.38 19.28 -7.42
N ILE A 114 -8.34 20.57 -7.10
CA ILE A 114 -7.24 21.51 -7.43
C ILE A 114 -5.93 21.14 -6.71
N PHE A 115 -6.02 20.45 -5.58
CA PHE A 115 -4.87 20.00 -4.79
C PHE A 115 -4.55 18.52 -5.01
N SER A 116 -4.98 17.94 -6.15
CA SER A 116 -4.77 16.53 -6.45
C SER A 116 -3.26 16.22 -6.55
N PRO A 117 -2.66 15.60 -5.53
CA PRO A 117 -1.36 14.97 -5.67
C PRO A 117 -1.49 13.79 -6.62
N ALA A 118 -0.38 13.31 -7.14
CA ALA A 118 -0.36 12.06 -7.89
C ALA A 118 -1.00 10.93 -7.06
N ALA A 119 -1.63 9.97 -7.75
CA ALA A 119 -2.24 8.82 -7.08
C ALA A 119 -1.20 8.13 -6.19
N SER A 120 -1.61 7.73 -5.00
CA SER A 120 -0.77 7.00 -4.06
C SER A 120 -1.14 5.54 -4.10
N PHE A 121 -0.16 4.64 -4.09
CA PHE A 121 -0.40 3.21 -4.16
C PHE A 121 0.30 2.46 -3.02
N ARG A 122 -0.23 1.30 -2.68
CA ARG A 122 0.35 0.37 -1.72
C ARG A 122 0.08 -1.06 -2.17
N PHE A 123 1.08 -1.93 -2.10
CA PHE A 123 0.85 -3.36 -2.30
C PHE A 123 -0.17 -3.87 -1.30
N ASN A 124 -1.12 -4.66 -1.78
CA ASN A 124 -2.19 -5.21 -0.97
C ASN A 124 -1.94 -6.67 -0.66
N ARG A 125 -1.86 -7.50 -1.69
CA ARG A 125 -1.67 -8.94 -1.54
C ARG A 125 -0.81 -9.52 -2.64
N ILE A 126 -0.16 -10.65 -2.34
CA ILE A 126 0.49 -11.55 -3.30
C ILE A 126 -0.19 -12.91 -3.21
N GLY A 127 -0.32 -13.60 -4.33
CA GLY A 127 -0.88 -14.94 -4.36
C GLY A 127 -0.47 -15.72 -5.58
N GLY A 128 -0.62 -17.03 -5.50
CA GLY A 128 -0.47 -17.94 -6.61
C GLY A 128 -1.81 -18.28 -7.27
N ARG A 129 -1.77 -18.63 -8.54
CA ARG A 129 -2.94 -19.04 -9.33
C ARG A 129 -2.57 -20.21 -10.23
N TYR A 130 -3.54 -21.09 -10.46
CA TYR A 130 -3.42 -22.17 -11.44
C TYR A 130 -3.96 -21.71 -12.79
N LEU A 131 -3.33 -22.16 -13.88
CA LEU A 131 -3.80 -21.93 -15.25
C LEU A 131 -5.00 -22.80 -15.58
N ASP A 132 -4.95 -24.07 -15.14
CA ASP A 132 -6.05 -24.99 -15.35
C ASP A 132 -7.23 -24.64 -14.45
N ILE A 133 -8.45 -24.62 -15.01
CA ILE A 133 -9.68 -24.25 -14.33
C ILE A 133 -10.04 -25.29 -13.25
N GLU A 134 -9.79 -26.56 -13.51
CA GLU A 134 -10.07 -27.65 -12.56
C GLU A 134 -9.16 -27.52 -11.33
N ASP A 135 -7.87 -27.27 -11.54
CA ASP A 135 -6.91 -27.01 -10.49
C ASP A 135 -7.25 -25.71 -9.71
N GLU A 136 -7.59 -24.61 -10.41
CA GLU A 136 -7.95 -23.33 -9.78
C GLU A 136 -9.21 -23.43 -8.90
N THR A 137 -10.13 -24.36 -9.20
CA THR A 137 -11.36 -24.55 -8.43
C THR A 137 -11.25 -25.60 -7.33
N SER A 138 -10.37 -26.60 -7.47
CA SER A 138 -10.26 -27.75 -6.57
C SER A 138 -9.09 -27.66 -5.59
N ARG A 139 -8.00 -27.01 -5.98
CA ARG A 139 -6.77 -26.90 -5.15
C ARG A 139 -6.76 -25.66 -4.28
N SER A 140 -6.05 -25.73 -3.15
CA SER A 140 -5.93 -24.58 -2.24
C SER A 140 -5.04 -23.51 -2.85
N ARG A 141 -5.54 -22.27 -2.90
CA ARG A 141 -4.78 -21.09 -3.34
C ARG A 141 -3.93 -20.55 -2.20
N SER A 142 -2.72 -20.12 -2.53
CA SER A 142 -1.86 -19.35 -1.63
C SER A 142 -2.14 -17.87 -1.80
N VAL A 143 -2.53 -17.17 -0.73
CA VAL A 143 -2.77 -15.71 -0.75
C VAL A 143 -2.26 -15.12 0.55
N TYR A 144 -1.44 -14.08 0.44
CA TYR A 144 -0.82 -13.38 1.56
C TYR A 144 -1.05 -11.88 1.46
N ASP A 145 -1.30 -11.25 2.60
CA ASP A 145 -1.43 -9.80 2.73
C ASP A 145 -0.07 -9.19 3.05
N PHE A 146 0.37 -8.19 2.28
CA PHE A 146 1.59 -7.43 2.55
C PHE A 146 1.50 -6.58 3.83
N ASN A 147 0.31 -6.36 4.36
CA ASN A 147 0.03 -5.35 5.38
C ASN A 147 -0.29 -5.92 6.76
N GLN A 148 -0.17 -7.24 6.97
CA GLN A 148 -0.56 -7.90 8.23
C GLN A 148 0.05 -7.27 9.50
N ALA A 149 1.18 -6.58 9.40
CA ALA A 149 1.89 -6.04 10.57
C ALA A 149 1.68 -4.54 10.82
N ARG A 150 1.00 -3.78 9.95
CA ARG A 150 1.05 -2.30 9.97
C ARG A 150 -0.27 -1.57 10.16
N SER A 151 -1.43 -2.20 10.01
CA SER A 151 -2.68 -1.43 9.92
C SER A 151 -3.45 -1.42 11.23
N TYR A 152 -3.26 -0.38 12.04
CA TYR A 152 -4.18 -0.02 13.13
C TYR A 152 -5.43 0.70 12.58
N VAL A 153 -5.30 1.42 11.46
CA VAL A 153 -6.38 2.18 10.82
C VAL A 153 -6.25 2.01 9.30
N ASP A 154 -7.19 1.33 8.66
CA ASP A 154 -7.20 1.17 7.20
C ASP A 154 -7.88 2.38 6.53
N VAL A 155 -7.10 3.40 6.18
CA VAL A 155 -7.58 4.62 5.50
C VAL A 155 -8.28 4.31 4.19
N TRP A 156 -7.81 3.33 3.43
CA TRP A 156 -8.44 2.92 2.18
C TRP A 156 -9.87 2.39 2.41
N GLN A 157 -10.05 1.57 3.46
CA GLN A 157 -11.36 1.05 3.84
C GLN A 157 -12.30 2.16 4.32
N ILE A 158 -11.77 3.13 5.09
CA ILE A 158 -12.52 4.29 5.56
C ILE A 158 -13.00 5.13 4.38
N VAL A 159 -12.12 5.45 3.43
CA VAL A 159 -12.48 6.19 2.21
C VAL A 159 -13.52 5.43 1.40
N LYS A 160 -13.30 4.11 1.18
CA LYS A 160 -14.22 3.26 0.42
C LYS A 160 -15.62 3.17 1.02
N SER A 161 -15.73 3.18 2.36
CA SER A 161 -17.01 3.08 3.07
C SER A 161 -17.71 4.43 3.29
N SER A 162 -17.00 5.56 3.13
CA SER A 162 -17.52 6.89 3.45
C SER A 162 -17.94 7.65 2.20
N THR A 163 -19.25 7.86 2.04
CA THR A 163 -19.82 8.66 0.94
C THR A 163 -19.28 10.09 0.90
N LEU A 164 -19.02 10.69 2.08
CA LEU A 164 -18.52 12.08 2.18
C LEU A 164 -17.07 12.20 1.70
N LEU A 165 -16.24 11.18 1.91
CA LEU A 165 -14.84 11.20 1.51
C LEU A 165 -14.66 10.87 0.02
N GLN A 166 -15.58 10.13 -0.58
CA GLN A 166 -15.52 9.74 -2.00
C GLN A 166 -15.62 10.93 -2.96
N ASP A 167 -16.14 12.07 -2.52
CA ASP A 167 -16.15 13.30 -3.31
C ASP A 167 -14.75 13.91 -3.45
N TRP A 168 -13.85 13.64 -2.50
CA TRP A 168 -12.51 14.21 -2.42
C TRP A 168 -11.40 13.18 -2.75
N VAL A 169 -11.62 11.92 -2.39
CA VAL A 169 -10.65 10.83 -2.58
C VAL A 169 -11.38 9.61 -3.10
N SER A 170 -10.86 8.97 -4.15
CA SER A 170 -11.33 7.64 -4.54
C SER A 170 -10.37 6.56 -4.03
N ALA A 171 -10.96 5.47 -3.54
CA ALA A 171 -10.26 4.28 -3.09
C ALA A 171 -10.58 3.12 -4.04
N ASP A 172 -9.65 2.84 -4.95
CA ASP A 172 -9.84 1.81 -5.96
C ASP A 172 -8.92 0.61 -5.68
N GLN A 173 -9.41 -0.60 -5.96
CA GLN A 173 -8.55 -1.75 -6.15
C GLN A 173 -7.93 -1.58 -7.54
N GLY A 174 -6.79 -0.89 -7.56
CA GLY A 174 -6.41 -0.23 -8.78
C GLY A 174 -5.72 -1.09 -9.80
N SER A 175 -4.92 -2.06 -9.42
CA SER A 175 -4.11 -2.76 -10.40
C SER A 175 -3.65 -4.11 -9.91
N SER A 176 -3.73 -5.07 -10.81
CA SER A 176 -3.19 -6.41 -10.63
C SER A 176 -2.22 -6.72 -11.77
N VAL A 177 -1.13 -7.35 -11.45
CA VAL A 177 -0.21 -7.91 -12.43
C VAL A 177 -0.08 -9.40 -12.19
N PHE A 178 -0.06 -10.16 -13.28
CA PHE A 178 0.16 -11.60 -13.28
C PHE A 178 1.35 -11.91 -14.17
N MET A 179 2.16 -12.89 -13.77
CA MET A 179 3.25 -13.43 -14.57
C MET A 179 3.43 -14.92 -14.24
N PRO A 180 3.97 -15.72 -15.16
CA PRO A 180 4.26 -17.12 -14.88
C PRO A 180 5.34 -17.26 -13.82
N MET A 181 5.25 -18.30 -12.99
CA MET A 181 6.32 -18.71 -12.08
C MET A 181 7.25 -19.69 -12.80
N ALA A 182 8.53 -19.59 -12.53
CA ALA A 182 9.55 -20.57 -12.95
C ALA A 182 10.74 -20.48 -11.99
N ASP A 183 11.50 -21.57 -11.89
CA ASP A 183 12.71 -21.59 -11.08
C ASP A 183 13.70 -20.50 -11.50
N ARG A 184 14.23 -19.77 -10.54
CA ARG A 184 15.15 -18.63 -10.71
C ARG A 184 14.62 -17.49 -11.57
N ALA A 185 13.33 -17.44 -11.87
CA ALA A 185 12.74 -16.31 -12.60
C ALA A 185 12.76 -15.05 -11.72
N LEU A 186 13.24 -13.93 -12.30
CA LEU A 186 13.32 -12.63 -11.66
C LEU A 186 12.49 -11.62 -12.43
N TYR A 187 11.57 -10.96 -11.72
CA TYR A 187 10.72 -9.92 -12.26
C TYR A 187 10.90 -8.62 -11.49
N SER A 188 10.92 -7.49 -12.21
CA SER A 188 10.76 -6.17 -11.61
C SER A 188 9.30 -5.72 -11.66
N ILE A 189 8.87 -5.03 -10.62
CA ILE A 189 7.55 -4.42 -10.52
C ILE A 189 7.75 -2.91 -10.51
N SER A 190 7.05 -2.23 -11.40
CA SER A 190 7.02 -0.78 -11.48
C SER A 190 5.58 -0.30 -11.53
N LEU A 191 5.37 0.96 -11.16
CA LEU A 191 4.07 1.61 -11.31
C LEU A 191 4.11 2.51 -12.55
N GLY A 192 3.23 2.21 -13.50
CA GLY A 192 2.99 3.06 -14.66
C GLY A 192 1.74 3.93 -14.46
N GLN A 193 1.43 4.75 -15.45
CA GLN A 193 0.25 5.64 -15.44
C GLN A 193 -1.08 4.88 -15.32
N HIS A 194 -1.10 3.62 -15.75
CA HIS A 194 -2.31 2.79 -15.79
C HIS A 194 -2.29 1.66 -14.75
N GLY A 195 -1.29 1.63 -13.86
CA GLY A 195 -1.20 0.63 -12.79
C GLY A 195 0.14 -0.10 -12.72
N LEU A 196 0.14 -1.25 -12.07
CA LEU A 196 1.32 -2.10 -11.90
C LEU A 196 1.75 -2.69 -13.25
N ILE A 197 3.07 -2.73 -13.44
CA ILE A 197 3.72 -3.33 -14.59
C ILE A 197 4.79 -4.28 -14.07
N ALA A 198 4.75 -5.55 -14.48
CA ALA A 198 5.85 -6.48 -14.24
C ALA A 198 6.67 -6.67 -15.52
N ARG A 199 7.99 -6.78 -15.35
CA ARG A 199 8.93 -7.02 -16.45
C ARG A 199 9.90 -8.11 -16.08
N ALA A 200 10.21 -9.00 -17.05
CA ALA A 200 11.22 -10.02 -16.86
C ALA A 200 12.62 -9.39 -16.86
N GLU A 201 13.39 -9.65 -15.82
CA GLU A 201 14.75 -9.14 -15.64
C GLU A 201 15.83 -10.12 -16.18
N ASN A 202 15.58 -11.43 -16.07
CA ASN A 202 16.54 -12.46 -16.45
C ASN A 202 16.03 -13.36 -17.60
N ALA A 203 16.85 -14.32 -18.00
CA ALA A 203 16.55 -15.24 -19.12
C ALA A 203 15.43 -16.22 -18.73
N GLU A 204 15.43 -16.71 -17.50
CA GLU A 204 14.46 -17.66 -16.96
C GLU A 204 13.05 -17.06 -16.96
N ALA A 205 12.90 -15.82 -16.50
CA ALA A 205 11.61 -15.11 -16.53
C ALA A 205 11.13 -14.86 -17.98
N ARG A 206 12.04 -14.50 -18.89
CA ARG A 206 11.69 -14.33 -20.32
C ARG A 206 11.24 -15.65 -20.94
N GLN A 207 11.94 -16.74 -20.65
CA GLN A 207 11.56 -18.07 -21.14
C GLN A 207 10.21 -18.52 -20.57
N ALA A 208 9.95 -18.26 -19.28
CA ALA A 208 8.66 -18.56 -18.66
C ALA A 208 7.51 -17.82 -19.37
N ILE A 209 7.69 -16.54 -19.72
CA ILE A 209 6.69 -15.76 -20.48
C ILE A 209 6.47 -16.35 -21.89
N LEU A 210 7.54 -16.78 -22.58
CA LEU A 210 7.41 -17.39 -23.90
C LEU A 210 6.64 -18.71 -23.87
N ASN A 211 6.80 -19.48 -22.80
CA ASN A 211 6.12 -20.77 -22.62
C ASN A 211 4.69 -20.63 -22.07
N TRP A 212 4.28 -19.41 -21.72
CA TRP A 212 2.98 -19.12 -21.08
C TRP A 212 1.83 -19.01 -22.08
N GLN A 213 2.06 -19.18 -23.37
CA GLN A 213 1.05 -19.06 -24.42
C GLN A 213 0.29 -20.37 -24.63
#